data_5f438963bef86d8627314f261fdb9863
#
_entry.id   5f438963bef86d8627314f261fdb9863
#
_cell.length_a   1.000
_cell.length_b   1.000
_cell.length_c   1.000
_cell.angle_alpha   90.00
_cell.angle_beta   90.00
_cell.angle_gamma   90.00
#
_symmetry.space_group_name_H-M   'P 1'
#
loop_
_entity.id
_entity.type
_entity.pdbx_description
1 polymer ?
#
loop_
_entity_poly.entity_id
_entity_poly.type
_entity_poly.pdbx_seq_one_letter_code
_entity_poly.pdbx_strand_id
1 'polypeptide(L)'
;LRAASADEVEESMRDWVDPSNNFVYADIHGDIGYLNRGRLPIRSAANAWLPVPGWTGEHEWQGHVPFEELARSRNPETGYIVTANNRIVGDDYSHFIALSYSPEHRARRITERLRTLGEATVEDMAAIHTERVSVPARIYSRLLSQVTPLDELSSDARDRLAGWDGSMDRDAVEPTIYSAFRWRLNRLLLQHALGPLADEALSATGRGAPFHLRLLEAG
;
A
#
# COMPACT_ATOMS: atom_id res chain seq x y z
N LEU A 1 -8.71 -27.29 8.83
CA LEU A 1 -7.36 -27.24 8.28
C LEU A 1 -6.53 -28.37 8.91
N ARG A 2 -6.05 -29.32 8.09
CA ARG A 2 -5.20 -30.42 8.53
C ARG A 2 -3.85 -30.42 7.78
N ALA A 3 -3.54 -29.28 7.09
CA ALA A 3 -2.30 -29.15 6.35
C ALA A 3 -1.11 -29.26 7.31
N ALA A 4 -0.15 -30.09 6.95
CA ALA A 4 1.07 -30.37 7.71
C ALA A 4 2.32 -29.87 6.99
N SER A 5 2.19 -29.30 5.79
CA SER A 5 3.28 -28.74 4.99
C SER A 5 2.81 -27.53 4.19
N ALA A 6 3.77 -26.77 3.70
CA ALA A 6 3.54 -25.64 2.80
C ALA A 6 2.76 -26.06 1.53
N ASP A 7 3.09 -27.23 0.94
CA ASP A 7 2.39 -27.73 -0.24
C ASP A 7 0.93 -28.04 0.06
N GLU A 8 0.64 -28.68 1.19
CA GLU A 8 -0.72 -28.96 1.62
C GLU A 8 -1.51 -27.68 1.95
N VAL A 9 -0.85 -26.65 2.49
CA VAL A 9 -1.45 -25.35 2.71
C VAL A 9 -1.84 -24.71 1.38
N GLU A 10 -0.94 -24.65 0.40
CA GLU A 10 -1.25 -24.10 -0.93
C GLU A 10 -2.38 -24.87 -1.61
N GLU A 11 -2.30 -26.20 -1.63
CA GLU A 11 -3.31 -27.04 -2.26
C GLU A 11 -4.69 -26.87 -1.60
N SER A 12 -4.74 -26.65 -0.29
CA SER A 12 -5.99 -26.37 0.43
C SER A 12 -6.65 -25.05 0.02
N MET A 13 -5.90 -24.15 -0.64
CA MET A 13 -6.41 -22.87 -1.16
C MET A 13 -6.94 -22.98 -2.59
N ARG A 14 -6.79 -24.11 -3.28
CA ARG A 14 -7.23 -24.31 -4.66
C ARG A 14 -8.71 -24.03 -4.85
N ASP A 15 -9.53 -24.46 -3.91
CA ASP A 15 -10.99 -24.29 -3.93
C ASP A 15 -11.47 -23.01 -3.22
N TRP A 16 -10.53 -22.17 -2.77
CA TRP A 16 -10.90 -20.91 -2.13
C TRP A 16 -11.49 -19.94 -3.16
N VAL A 17 -12.72 -19.49 -2.91
CA VAL A 17 -13.45 -18.63 -3.88
C VAL A 17 -13.24 -17.15 -3.58
N ASP A 18 -13.63 -16.71 -2.38
CA ASP A 18 -13.71 -15.29 -2.01
C ASP A 18 -13.45 -15.11 -0.49
N PRO A 19 -12.83 -14.01 -0.07
CA PRO A 19 -12.25 -12.94 -0.89
C PRO A 19 -10.93 -13.35 -1.55
N SER A 20 -10.66 -12.78 -2.75
CA SER A 20 -9.31 -12.80 -3.31
C SER A 20 -8.42 -11.88 -2.48
N ASN A 21 -7.35 -12.44 -1.91
CA ASN A 21 -6.44 -11.68 -1.05
C ASN A 21 -5.03 -12.27 -1.01
N ASN A 22 -4.12 -11.49 -0.44
CA ASN A 22 -2.76 -11.93 -0.18
C ASN A 22 -2.76 -12.88 1.02
N PHE A 23 -2.33 -14.10 0.80
CA PHE A 23 -2.18 -15.12 1.82
C PHE A 23 -0.70 -15.41 2.05
N VAL A 24 -0.23 -15.22 3.27
CA VAL A 24 1.15 -15.50 3.68
C VAL A 24 1.12 -16.63 4.70
N TYR A 25 2.05 -17.56 4.58
CA TYR A 25 2.14 -18.70 5.47
C TYR A 25 3.60 -19.05 5.80
N ALA A 26 3.79 -19.76 6.87
CA ALA A 26 5.03 -20.41 7.26
C ALA A 26 4.75 -21.77 7.89
N ASP A 27 5.66 -22.72 7.76
CA ASP A 27 5.54 -24.02 8.36
C ASP A 27 6.66 -24.34 9.37
N ILE A 28 6.55 -25.47 10.03
CA ILE A 28 7.55 -25.93 11.02
C ILE A 28 8.85 -26.44 10.39
N HIS A 29 8.89 -26.61 9.07
CA HIS A 29 10.06 -27.04 8.33
C HIS A 29 10.93 -25.85 7.88
N GLY A 30 10.46 -24.62 8.11
CA GLY A 30 11.14 -23.39 7.75
C GLY A 30 10.73 -22.83 6.39
N ASP A 31 9.73 -23.43 5.74
CA ASP A 31 9.19 -22.90 4.50
C ASP A 31 8.32 -21.68 4.77
N ILE A 32 8.53 -20.62 3.99
CA ILE A 32 7.68 -19.44 3.95
C ILE A 32 7.09 -19.26 2.55
N GLY A 33 5.84 -18.82 2.47
CA GLY A 33 5.19 -18.66 1.17
C GLY A 33 4.18 -17.53 1.13
N TYR A 34 3.90 -17.14 -0.11
CA TYR A 34 2.89 -16.16 -0.49
C TYR A 34 2.07 -16.69 -1.64
N LEU A 35 0.76 -16.50 -1.57
CA LEU A 35 -0.19 -16.82 -2.62
C LEU A 35 -1.25 -15.73 -2.70
N ASN A 36 -1.50 -15.17 -3.89
CA ASN A 36 -2.71 -14.39 -4.14
C ASN A 36 -3.88 -15.35 -4.35
N ARG A 37 -4.46 -15.82 -3.25
CA ARG A 37 -5.54 -16.82 -3.28
C ARG A 37 -6.88 -16.21 -3.67
N GLY A 38 -7.73 -17.02 -4.25
CA GLY A 38 -9.09 -16.67 -4.66
C GLY A 38 -9.34 -16.89 -6.13
N ARG A 39 -10.60 -16.86 -6.54
CA ARG A 39 -10.97 -16.92 -7.96
C ARG A 39 -10.80 -15.55 -8.59
N LEU A 40 -9.64 -15.32 -9.21
CA LEU A 40 -9.34 -14.09 -9.92
C LEU A 40 -9.96 -14.16 -11.34
N PRO A 41 -10.92 -13.28 -11.70
CA PRO A 41 -11.54 -13.33 -13.02
C PRO A 41 -10.57 -12.86 -14.11
N ILE A 42 -10.55 -13.56 -15.23
CA ILE A 42 -9.93 -13.10 -16.47
C ILE A 42 -10.87 -12.07 -17.09
N ARG A 43 -10.46 -10.81 -17.07
CA ARG A 43 -11.29 -9.68 -17.55
C ARG A 43 -10.43 -8.57 -18.14
N SER A 44 -11.05 -7.73 -18.97
CA SER A 44 -10.40 -6.52 -19.47
C SER A 44 -10.22 -5.46 -18.36
N ALA A 45 -9.20 -4.62 -18.48
CA ALA A 45 -9.02 -3.47 -17.58
C ALA A 45 -10.21 -2.48 -17.66
N ALA A 46 -10.92 -2.41 -18.79
CA ALA A 46 -12.10 -1.57 -18.94
C ALA A 46 -13.19 -1.88 -17.90
N ASN A 47 -13.39 -3.16 -17.56
CA ASN A 47 -14.36 -3.58 -16.52
C ASN A 47 -14.04 -3.05 -15.12
N ALA A 48 -12.81 -2.62 -14.88
CA ALA A 48 -12.41 -2.08 -13.60
C ALA A 48 -12.38 -0.55 -13.59
N TRP A 49 -12.35 0.11 -14.76
CA TRP A 49 -12.25 1.56 -14.89
C TRP A 49 -13.59 2.26 -14.90
N LEU A 50 -14.51 1.79 -15.74
CA LEU A 50 -15.74 2.51 -16.07
C LEU A 50 -16.90 1.53 -16.15
N PRO A 51 -18.14 2.02 -16.02
CA PRO A 51 -19.30 1.27 -16.47
C PRO A 51 -19.14 0.89 -17.94
N VAL A 52 -19.32 -0.39 -18.24
CA VAL A 52 -19.22 -0.95 -19.60
C VAL A 52 -20.60 -1.43 -20.07
N PRO A 53 -20.87 -1.44 -21.40
CA PRO A 53 -22.15 -1.90 -21.94
C PRO A 53 -22.27 -3.42 -21.77
N GLY A 54 -22.91 -3.87 -20.69
CA GLY A 54 -23.07 -5.30 -20.36
C GLY A 54 -23.94 -6.10 -21.35
N TRP A 55 -24.67 -5.42 -22.24
CA TRP A 55 -25.53 -6.07 -23.25
C TRP A 55 -24.80 -6.47 -24.53
N THR A 56 -23.53 -6.07 -24.71
CA THR A 56 -22.75 -6.40 -25.92
C THR A 56 -22.06 -7.75 -25.83
N GLY A 57 -21.81 -8.26 -24.63
CA GLY A 57 -21.00 -9.45 -24.40
C GLY A 57 -19.48 -9.25 -24.54
N GLU A 58 -19.03 -8.05 -24.95
CA GLU A 58 -17.61 -7.77 -25.21
C GLU A 58 -16.77 -7.66 -23.94
N HIS A 59 -17.43 -7.42 -22.81
CA HIS A 59 -16.78 -7.17 -21.51
C HIS A 59 -17.02 -8.29 -20.49
N GLU A 60 -17.50 -9.43 -20.93
CA GLU A 60 -17.73 -10.58 -20.07
C GLU A 60 -16.42 -11.16 -19.50
N TRP A 61 -16.52 -11.76 -18.33
CA TRP A 61 -15.42 -12.53 -17.76
C TRP A 61 -15.13 -13.76 -18.59
N GLN A 62 -13.88 -13.98 -18.93
CA GLN A 62 -13.44 -15.11 -19.76
C GLN A 62 -13.04 -16.33 -18.89
N GLY A 63 -13.66 -16.48 -17.74
CA GLY A 63 -13.31 -17.49 -16.75
C GLY A 63 -12.45 -16.93 -15.61
N HIS A 64 -11.63 -17.79 -15.03
CA HIS A 64 -10.76 -17.44 -13.90
C HIS A 64 -9.32 -17.83 -14.23
N VAL A 65 -8.39 -17.07 -13.66
CA VAL A 65 -6.96 -17.39 -13.72
C VAL A 65 -6.74 -18.80 -13.14
N PRO A 66 -6.04 -19.70 -13.85
CA PRO A 66 -5.68 -21.01 -13.32
C PRO A 66 -4.96 -20.91 -11.99
N PHE A 67 -5.21 -21.84 -11.08
CA PHE A 67 -4.61 -21.80 -9.75
C PHE A 67 -3.08 -21.75 -9.80
N GLU A 68 -2.48 -22.45 -10.73
CA GLU A 68 -1.03 -22.53 -10.94
C GLU A 68 -0.42 -21.20 -11.43
N GLU A 69 -1.24 -20.36 -12.07
CA GLU A 69 -0.84 -19.06 -12.60
C GLU A 69 -1.09 -17.90 -11.63
N LEU A 70 -1.75 -18.16 -10.50
CA LEU A 70 -1.93 -17.14 -9.46
C LEU A 70 -0.57 -16.67 -8.93
N ALA A 71 -0.44 -15.36 -8.71
CA ALA A 71 0.78 -14.78 -8.19
C ALA A 71 1.20 -15.44 -6.86
N ARG A 72 2.41 -15.98 -6.83
CA ARG A 72 2.95 -16.70 -5.68
C ARG A 72 4.45 -16.54 -5.54
N SER A 73 4.95 -16.82 -4.36
CA SER A 73 6.39 -16.90 -4.05
C SER A 73 6.60 -17.91 -2.94
N ARG A 74 7.69 -18.64 -3.01
CA ARG A 74 8.10 -19.59 -1.96
C ARG A 74 9.59 -19.47 -1.71
N ASN A 75 9.97 -19.41 -0.45
CA ASN A 75 11.34 -19.33 0.02
C ASN A 75 12.17 -18.30 -0.79
N PRO A 76 11.74 -17.03 -0.86
CA PRO A 76 12.49 -16.02 -1.60
C PRO A 76 13.91 -15.89 -1.01
N GLU A 77 14.90 -15.60 -1.84
CA GLU A 77 16.30 -15.42 -1.42
C GLU A 77 16.48 -14.36 -0.33
N THR A 78 15.54 -13.42 -0.26
CA THR A 78 15.53 -12.38 0.78
C THR A 78 15.26 -12.91 2.18
N GLY A 79 14.73 -14.14 2.33
CA GLY A 79 14.38 -14.76 3.62
C GLY A 79 13.13 -14.20 4.29
N TYR A 80 12.39 -13.29 3.64
CA TYR A 80 11.13 -12.73 4.16
C TYR A 80 10.15 -12.40 3.04
N ILE A 81 8.88 -12.28 3.41
CA ILE A 81 7.78 -11.89 2.51
C ILE A 81 7.06 -10.69 3.12
N VAL A 82 6.84 -9.65 2.31
CA VAL A 82 6.11 -8.44 2.72
C VAL A 82 4.99 -8.15 1.74
N THR A 83 3.78 -7.99 2.27
CA THR A 83 2.63 -7.47 1.53
C THR A 83 1.84 -6.50 2.40
N ALA A 84 1.53 -5.33 1.86
CA ALA A 84 0.82 -4.25 2.54
C ALA A 84 -0.15 -3.53 1.59
N ASN A 85 -0.90 -4.30 0.81
CA ASN A 85 -1.78 -3.84 -0.27
C ASN A 85 -1.05 -3.09 -1.40
N ASN A 86 0.27 -3.18 -1.47
CA ASN A 86 1.07 -2.70 -2.60
C ASN A 86 0.95 -3.65 -3.78
N ARG A 87 1.43 -3.22 -4.94
CA ARG A 87 1.53 -4.08 -6.13
C ARG A 87 2.46 -5.26 -5.83
N ILE A 88 1.99 -6.46 -6.15
CA ILE A 88 2.65 -7.73 -5.80
C ILE A 88 3.29 -8.42 -7.00
N VAL A 89 3.01 -7.96 -8.21
CA VAL A 89 3.51 -8.52 -9.47
C VAL A 89 4.21 -7.47 -10.32
N GLY A 90 5.16 -7.89 -11.12
CA GLY A 90 5.83 -7.06 -12.13
C GLY A 90 4.93 -6.73 -13.33
N ASP A 91 5.48 -5.96 -14.26
CA ASP A 91 4.77 -5.58 -15.50
C ASP A 91 4.67 -6.76 -16.49
N ASP A 92 5.45 -7.79 -16.28
CA ASP A 92 5.52 -9.03 -17.05
C ASP A 92 4.44 -10.05 -16.64
N TYR A 93 3.69 -9.81 -15.57
CA TYR A 93 2.61 -10.70 -15.15
C TYR A 93 1.44 -10.62 -16.12
N SER A 94 1.04 -11.78 -16.67
CA SER A 94 0.11 -11.87 -17.81
C SER A 94 -1.34 -11.56 -17.48
N HIS A 95 -1.74 -11.59 -16.21
CA HIS A 95 -3.14 -11.40 -15.82
C HIS A 95 -3.36 -10.05 -15.15
N PHE A 96 -4.51 -9.46 -15.46
CA PHE A 96 -4.95 -8.23 -14.81
C PHE A 96 -5.50 -8.52 -13.41
N ILE A 97 -4.87 -7.94 -12.37
CA ILE A 97 -5.30 -8.09 -10.97
C ILE A 97 -6.16 -6.90 -10.54
N ALA A 98 -5.61 -5.70 -10.58
CA ALA A 98 -6.28 -4.48 -10.12
C ALA A 98 -5.75 -3.24 -10.82
N LEU A 99 -6.58 -2.19 -10.89
CA LEU A 99 -6.17 -0.87 -11.39
C LEU A 99 -5.29 -0.10 -10.44
N SER A 100 -5.56 -0.24 -9.16
CA SER A 100 -4.89 0.56 -8.13
C SER A 100 -4.45 -0.31 -6.97
N TYR A 101 -3.31 0.07 -6.42
CA TYR A 101 -2.72 -0.53 -5.24
C TYR A 101 -2.47 0.56 -4.20
N SER A 102 -2.33 0.16 -2.95
CA SER A 102 -1.84 1.09 -1.93
C SER A 102 -0.40 1.50 -2.25
N PRO A 103 -0.01 2.73 -1.92
CA PRO A 103 1.38 3.15 -2.04
C PRO A 103 2.32 2.23 -1.25
N GLU A 104 3.54 2.07 -1.73
CA GLU A 104 4.52 1.14 -1.17
C GLU A 104 5.10 1.57 0.18
N HIS A 105 4.71 2.72 0.72
CA HIS A 105 5.32 3.28 1.94
C HIS A 105 5.33 2.30 3.12
N ARG A 106 4.22 1.58 3.34
CA ARG A 106 4.14 0.57 4.40
C ARG A 106 5.03 -0.63 4.11
N ALA A 107 4.96 -1.16 2.89
CA ALA A 107 5.79 -2.29 2.49
C ALA A 107 7.28 -1.95 2.57
N ARG A 108 7.70 -0.76 2.09
CA ARG A 108 9.08 -0.28 2.22
C ARG A 108 9.52 -0.20 3.67
N ARG A 109 8.68 0.37 4.55
CA ARG A 109 9.02 0.50 5.95
C ARG A 109 9.14 -0.85 6.66
N ILE A 110 8.24 -1.78 6.41
CA ILE A 110 8.32 -3.15 6.92
C ILE A 110 9.62 -3.81 6.44
N THR A 111 9.93 -3.68 5.14
CA THR A 111 11.15 -4.20 4.54
C THR A 111 12.42 -3.61 5.18
N GLU A 112 12.46 -2.29 5.40
CA GLU A 112 13.57 -1.63 6.10
C GLU A 112 13.79 -2.22 7.49
N ARG A 113 12.71 -2.43 8.23
CA ARG A 113 12.78 -3.03 9.58
C ARG A 113 13.30 -4.47 9.53
N LEU A 114 12.73 -5.30 8.64
CA LEU A 114 13.15 -6.70 8.50
C LEU A 114 14.63 -6.82 8.13
N ARG A 115 15.14 -5.95 7.25
CA ARG A 115 16.55 -5.95 6.84
C ARG A 115 17.54 -5.62 7.97
N THR A 116 17.08 -4.99 9.03
CA THR A 116 17.92 -4.68 10.21
C THR A 116 17.93 -5.79 11.25
N LEU A 117 17.06 -6.79 11.10
CA LEU A 117 17.00 -7.94 11.99
C LEU A 117 17.96 -9.05 11.49
N GLY A 118 18.57 -9.74 12.44
CA GLY A 118 19.24 -11.00 12.16
C GLY A 118 18.21 -12.15 12.22
N GLU A 119 18.19 -12.90 13.31
CA GLU A 119 17.10 -13.82 13.61
C GLU A 119 15.93 -13.04 14.20
N ALA A 120 14.79 -13.06 13.51
CA ALA A 120 13.60 -12.33 13.93
C ALA A 120 12.84 -13.09 15.03
N THR A 121 12.44 -12.38 16.07
CA THR A 121 11.60 -12.90 17.16
C THR A 121 10.13 -12.52 16.98
N VAL A 122 9.26 -13.11 17.78
CA VAL A 122 7.83 -12.72 17.85
C VAL A 122 7.68 -11.27 18.31
N GLU A 123 8.54 -10.84 19.23
CA GLU A 123 8.56 -9.47 19.76
C GLU A 123 8.98 -8.46 18.69
N ASP A 124 9.91 -8.82 17.80
CA ASP A 124 10.28 -7.98 16.64
C ASP A 124 9.11 -7.83 15.68
N MET A 125 8.39 -8.90 15.42
CA MET A 125 7.18 -8.84 14.58
C MET A 125 6.10 -7.97 15.23
N ALA A 126 5.87 -8.09 16.52
CA ALA A 126 4.94 -7.23 17.25
C ALA A 126 5.36 -5.75 17.19
N ALA A 127 6.66 -5.45 17.31
CA ALA A 127 7.21 -4.10 17.20
C ALA A 127 7.01 -3.52 15.77
N ILE A 128 7.18 -4.34 14.72
CA ILE A 128 6.89 -3.92 13.33
C ILE A 128 5.40 -3.63 13.15
N HIS A 129 4.52 -4.48 13.69
CA HIS A 129 3.08 -4.29 13.61
C HIS A 129 2.57 -3.03 14.33
N THR A 130 3.21 -2.64 15.40
CA THR A 130 2.82 -1.48 16.22
C THR A 130 3.57 -0.19 15.85
N GLU A 131 4.49 -0.25 14.90
CA GLU A 131 5.24 0.92 14.47
C GLU A 131 4.33 1.98 13.83
N ARG A 132 4.58 3.24 14.18
CA ARG A 132 3.76 4.38 13.76
C ARG A 132 4.49 5.37 12.86
N VAL A 133 5.67 5.04 12.36
CA VAL A 133 6.46 5.93 11.52
C VAL A 133 5.80 6.07 10.14
N SER A 134 5.49 7.31 9.77
CA SER A 134 4.93 7.68 8.48
C SER A 134 6.04 8.10 7.51
N VAL A 135 6.31 7.27 6.51
CA VAL A 135 7.25 7.60 5.43
C VAL A 135 6.83 8.87 4.68
N PRO A 136 5.55 9.06 4.30
CA PRO A 136 5.11 10.33 3.71
C PRO A 136 5.39 11.55 4.61
N ALA A 137 5.22 11.42 5.93
CA ALA A 137 5.50 12.51 6.85
C ALA A 137 6.97 12.95 6.78
N ARG A 138 7.91 12.00 6.75
CA ARG A 138 9.33 12.29 6.57
C ARG A 138 9.64 13.02 5.27
N ILE A 139 8.99 12.62 4.18
CA ILE A 139 9.17 13.26 2.86
C ILE A 139 8.67 14.71 2.94
N TYR A 140 7.45 14.92 3.42
CA TYR A 140 6.88 16.27 3.54
C TYR A 140 7.66 17.16 4.50
N SER A 141 8.12 16.64 5.64
CA SER A 141 8.94 17.41 6.59
C SER A 141 10.24 17.90 5.95
N ARG A 142 10.88 17.04 5.17
CA ARG A 142 12.09 17.42 4.40
C ARG A 142 11.80 18.49 3.35
N LEU A 143 10.71 18.38 2.60
CA LEU A 143 10.32 19.40 1.62
C LEU A 143 9.97 20.72 2.30
N LEU A 144 9.22 20.68 3.40
CA LEU A 144 8.84 21.87 4.16
C LEU A 144 10.03 22.61 4.79
N SER A 145 11.08 21.88 5.17
CA SER A 145 12.30 22.53 5.70
C SER A 145 12.98 23.45 4.70
N GLN A 146 12.69 23.32 3.40
CA GLN A 146 13.25 24.15 2.33
C GLN A 146 12.34 25.33 1.97
N VAL A 147 11.13 25.41 2.53
CA VAL A 147 10.16 26.46 2.23
C VAL A 147 10.41 27.66 3.14
N THR A 148 10.40 28.86 2.55
CA THR A 148 10.44 30.11 3.32
C THR A 148 9.11 30.32 4.03
N PRO A 149 9.09 30.44 5.36
CA PRO A 149 7.85 30.69 6.11
C PRO A 149 7.30 32.08 5.84
N LEU A 150 5.98 32.21 5.94
CA LEU A 150 5.28 33.49 5.70
C LEU A 150 5.24 34.38 6.96
N ASP A 151 5.24 33.75 8.13
CA ASP A 151 5.07 34.37 9.43
C ASP A 151 5.74 33.53 10.54
N GLU A 152 5.69 34.02 11.77
CA GLU A 152 6.26 33.36 12.93
C GLU A 152 5.61 31.98 13.21
N LEU A 153 4.29 31.87 13.06
CA LEU A 153 3.56 30.61 13.27
C LEU A 153 4.00 29.55 12.26
N SER A 154 4.11 29.91 10.99
CA SER A 154 4.58 29.00 9.94
C SER A 154 6.05 28.63 10.11
N SER A 155 6.87 29.53 10.67
CA SER A 155 8.27 29.23 11.01
C SER A 155 8.35 28.21 12.16
N ASP A 156 7.62 28.39 13.24
CA ASP A 156 7.56 27.41 14.37
C ASP A 156 7.08 26.03 13.89
N ALA A 157 6.01 26.00 13.09
CA ALA A 157 5.48 24.75 12.53
C ALA A 157 6.52 24.04 11.64
N ARG A 158 7.22 24.77 10.76
CA ARG A 158 8.28 24.22 9.90
C ARG A 158 9.42 23.66 10.73
N ASP A 159 9.89 24.41 11.72
CA ASP A 159 11.06 24.05 12.52
C ASP A 159 10.78 22.83 13.41
N ARG A 160 9.56 22.69 13.92
CA ARG A 160 9.09 21.47 14.61
C ARG A 160 9.12 20.26 13.68
N LEU A 161 8.56 20.40 12.46
CA LEU A 161 8.54 19.31 11.49
C LEU A 161 9.94 18.94 10.98
N ALA A 162 10.87 19.90 10.87
CA ALA A 162 12.22 19.65 10.39
C ALA A 162 13.02 18.67 11.27
N GLY A 163 12.78 18.68 12.58
CA GLY A 163 13.40 17.76 13.54
C GLY A 163 12.63 16.48 13.79
N TRP A 164 11.45 16.32 13.19
CA TRP A 164 10.55 15.22 13.48
C TRP A 164 10.91 13.96 12.69
N ASP A 165 10.93 12.82 13.37
CA ASP A 165 11.25 11.51 12.78
C ASP A 165 10.10 10.87 12.01
N GLY A 166 8.93 11.51 11.96
CA GLY A 166 7.71 11.02 11.31
C GLY A 166 6.90 10.03 12.16
N SER A 167 7.22 9.90 13.46
CA SER A 167 6.43 9.06 14.37
C SER A 167 5.08 9.68 14.68
N MET A 168 3.99 8.96 14.36
CA MET A 168 2.62 9.40 14.56
C MET A 168 2.14 9.12 15.99
N ASP A 169 2.93 9.52 16.99
CA ASP A 169 2.59 9.34 18.38
C ASP A 169 1.45 10.27 18.81
N ARG A 170 0.54 9.70 19.61
CA ARG A 170 -0.69 10.41 20.03
C ARG A 170 -0.44 11.62 20.90
N ASP A 171 0.69 11.61 21.65
CA ASP A 171 1.02 12.67 22.61
C ASP A 171 1.99 13.71 22.02
N ALA A 172 2.41 13.54 20.74
CA ALA A 172 3.23 14.49 20.02
C ALA A 172 2.39 15.54 19.27
N VAL A 173 2.93 16.73 19.09
CA VAL A 173 2.27 17.86 18.39
C VAL A 173 2.47 17.77 16.87
N GLU A 174 3.62 17.28 16.43
CA GLU A 174 4.05 17.21 15.03
C GLU A 174 3.06 16.41 14.14
N PRO A 175 2.48 15.27 14.57
CA PRO A 175 1.45 14.58 13.80
C PRO A 175 0.22 15.44 13.49
N THR A 176 -0.17 16.31 14.42
CA THR A 176 -1.31 17.22 14.23
C THR A 176 -0.97 18.30 13.20
N ILE A 177 0.19 18.95 13.31
CA ILE A 177 0.68 19.95 12.36
C ILE A 177 0.76 19.32 10.96
N TYR A 178 1.38 18.16 10.84
CA TYR A 178 1.51 17.43 9.57
C TYR A 178 0.15 17.07 8.97
N SER A 179 -0.78 16.59 9.77
CA SER A 179 -2.12 16.19 9.31
C SER A 179 -2.91 17.38 8.78
N ALA A 180 -2.86 18.51 9.49
CA ALA A 180 -3.51 19.77 9.07
C ALA A 180 -2.88 20.32 7.79
N PHE A 181 -1.55 20.34 7.70
CA PHE A 181 -0.82 20.72 6.49
C PHE A 181 -1.22 19.86 5.30
N ARG A 182 -1.17 18.53 5.45
CA ARG A 182 -1.49 17.58 4.38
C ARG A 182 -2.93 17.71 3.91
N TRP A 183 -3.88 17.90 4.84
CA TRP A 183 -5.28 18.14 4.49
C TRP A 183 -5.43 19.41 3.66
N ARG A 184 -4.79 20.52 4.08
CA ARG A 184 -4.85 21.80 3.38
C ARG A 184 -4.19 21.74 2.01
N LEU A 185 -3.02 21.12 1.91
CA LEU A 185 -2.32 20.93 0.64
C LEU A 185 -3.19 20.13 -0.35
N ASN A 186 -3.77 19.04 0.09
CA ASN A 186 -4.68 18.21 -0.70
C ASN A 186 -5.82 19.03 -1.28
N ARG A 187 -6.46 19.82 -0.43
CA ARG A 187 -7.58 20.68 -0.83
C ARG A 187 -7.15 21.72 -1.87
N LEU A 188 -6.02 22.38 -1.66
CA LEU A 188 -5.51 23.40 -2.60
C LEU A 188 -5.19 22.79 -3.98
N LEU A 189 -4.54 21.64 -4.01
CA LEU A 189 -4.19 20.95 -5.26
C LEU A 189 -5.45 20.49 -6.01
N LEU A 190 -6.43 19.93 -5.31
CA LEU A 190 -7.70 19.55 -5.92
C LEU A 190 -8.53 20.75 -6.38
N GLN A 191 -8.56 21.83 -5.62
CA GLN A 191 -9.21 23.06 -6.04
C GLN A 191 -8.58 23.65 -7.31
N HIS A 192 -7.27 23.61 -7.43
CA HIS A 192 -6.56 24.04 -8.64
C HIS A 192 -6.89 23.15 -9.85
N ALA A 193 -6.95 21.82 -9.66
CA ALA A 193 -7.17 20.85 -10.74
C ALA A 193 -8.64 20.71 -11.15
N LEU A 194 -9.56 20.75 -10.20
CA LEU A 194 -10.97 20.36 -10.37
C LEU A 194 -11.97 21.52 -10.13
N GLY A 195 -11.50 22.68 -9.67
CA GLY A 195 -12.39 23.81 -9.37
C GLY A 195 -13.51 23.45 -8.40
N PRO A 196 -14.79 23.69 -8.77
CA PRO A 196 -15.94 23.43 -7.91
C PRO A 196 -16.11 21.95 -7.50
N LEU A 197 -15.59 21.01 -8.27
CA LEU A 197 -15.67 19.57 -8.00
C LEU A 197 -14.67 19.08 -6.92
N ALA A 198 -13.80 19.94 -6.42
CA ALA A 198 -12.77 19.58 -5.46
C ALA A 198 -13.33 19.02 -4.14
N ASP A 199 -14.42 19.59 -3.63
CA ASP A 199 -15.02 19.16 -2.36
C ASP A 199 -15.70 17.77 -2.51
N GLU A 200 -16.30 17.48 -3.65
CA GLU A 200 -16.81 16.14 -3.97
C GLU A 200 -15.68 15.13 -4.10
N ALA A 201 -14.60 15.47 -4.80
CA ALA A 201 -13.44 14.62 -4.95
C ALA A 201 -12.75 14.32 -3.61
N LEU A 202 -12.66 15.30 -2.70
CA LEU A 202 -12.14 15.11 -1.34
C LEU A 202 -12.99 14.14 -0.53
N SER A 203 -14.33 14.25 -0.63
CA SER A 203 -15.25 13.37 0.08
C SER A 203 -15.22 11.94 -0.46
N ALA A 204 -15.09 11.77 -1.77
CA ALA A 204 -15.11 10.47 -2.42
C ALA A 204 -13.79 9.70 -2.29
N THR A 205 -12.66 10.40 -2.34
CA THR A 205 -11.37 9.70 -2.46
C THR A 205 -10.62 9.51 -1.15
N GLY A 206 -10.72 10.43 -0.19
CA GLY A 206 -10.01 10.35 1.11
C GLY A 206 -8.51 9.98 1.05
N ARG A 207 -8.01 9.62 -0.13
CA ARG A 207 -6.74 8.94 -0.40
C ARG A 207 -5.78 9.73 -1.29
N GLY A 208 -5.97 11.04 -1.47
CA GLY A 208 -5.19 11.85 -2.41
C GLY A 208 -3.67 11.95 -2.19
N ALA A 209 -3.16 11.42 -1.09
CA ALA A 209 -1.74 11.52 -0.73
C ALA A 209 -0.72 10.93 -1.74
N PRO A 210 -0.97 9.78 -2.40
CA PRO A 210 0.03 9.18 -3.30
C PRO A 210 0.32 10.00 -4.55
N PHE A 211 -0.71 10.63 -5.11
CA PHE A 211 -0.59 11.45 -6.31
C PHE A 211 0.26 12.69 -6.08
N HIS A 212 0.05 13.35 -4.94
CA HIS A 212 0.78 14.57 -4.59
C HIS A 212 2.27 14.32 -4.34
N LEU A 213 2.60 13.21 -3.68
CA LEU A 213 4.01 12.85 -3.46
C LEU A 213 4.73 12.60 -4.78
N ARG A 214 4.09 11.92 -5.74
CA ARG A 214 4.69 11.71 -7.07
C ARG A 214 4.91 13.01 -7.83
N LEU A 215 3.97 13.97 -7.74
CA LEU A 215 4.15 15.29 -8.35
C LEU A 215 5.30 16.06 -7.71
N LEU A 216 5.45 15.99 -6.40
CA LEU A 216 6.52 16.69 -5.67
C LEU A 216 7.88 16.01 -5.82
N GLU A 217 7.93 14.71 -6.06
CA GLU A 217 9.16 13.96 -6.35
C GLU A 217 9.62 14.12 -7.80
N ALA A 218 8.71 14.47 -8.70
CA ALA A 218 9.01 14.66 -10.12
C ALA A 218 9.54 16.07 -10.46
N GLY A 219 9.56 17.02 -9.48
CA GLY A 219 10.07 18.40 -9.65
C GLY A 219 9.14 19.26 -10.44
#